data_121d4099c1fb786484d34d7bf3e93365
#
_entry.id   121d4099c1fb786484d34d7bf3e93365
#
_cell.length_a   1.000
_cell.length_b   1.000
_cell.length_c   1.000
_cell.angle_alpha   90.00
_cell.angle_beta   90.00
_cell.angle_gamma   90.00
#
_symmetry.space_group_name_H-M   'P 1'
#
loop_
_entity.id
_entity.type
_entity.pdbx_description
1 polymer ?
#
loop_
_entity_poly.entity_id
_entity_poly.type
_entity_poly.pdbx_seq_one_letter_code
_entity_poly.pdbx_strand_id
1 'polypeptide(L)'
;MAIHTINPLSDGRWDALISQHPKASAFHQRGWVEALARTYGYEPVVFTTSPPGAALQNGLLYCQVNSWLTGKRLVSLPFSDHNEPICDCVQDMRALVAYSQEALVQRRWQYVELRPTSDDFGKIGEQLGFCPVGRYFLHVLNLRPDLNEIFRGLHKDSVQRRIKHAERAGMVERCGSSDELLSDFYALLVITRSRHRLPPPPSSWFRNLISCHGKALEIRIAYQTNRPVAAILTLRFRNTGYFKYGCSDAQFNKLGATPWLLWRAIAAAKSSGALEFDLGRTEENNKGLLAFKNRWVPNNRQLNYWRYPGVPSLDVASGWKLRMAKHVFSQMSGKLLTLTGNLVYRHIG
;
A
#
# COMPACT_ATOMS: atom_id res chain seq x y z
N MET A 1 -6.81 -0.52 -32.44
CA MET A 1 -6.98 -1.67 -31.51
C MET A 1 -8.18 -1.36 -30.65
N ALA A 2 -9.13 -2.29 -30.49
CA ALA A 2 -10.30 -2.08 -29.64
C ALA A 2 -9.91 -2.27 -28.16
N ILE A 3 -10.35 -1.35 -27.30
CA ILE A 3 -10.16 -1.47 -25.85
C ILE A 3 -11.49 -1.81 -25.21
N HIS A 4 -11.47 -2.78 -24.33
CA HIS A 4 -12.62 -3.26 -23.59
C HIS A 4 -12.50 -2.89 -22.11
N THR A 5 -13.65 -2.72 -21.47
CA THR A 5 -13.73 -2.38 -20.04
C THR A 5 -14.40 -3.52 -19.30
N ILE A 6 -13.77 -3.98 -18.21
CA ILE A 6 -14.33 -5.01 -17.35
C ILE A 6 -14.34 -4.56 -15.88
N ASN A 7 -15.21 -5.14 -15.08
CA ASN A 7 -15.18 -4.99 -13.64
C ASN A 7 -14.45 -6.19 -13.02
N PRO A 8 -13.28 -6.01 -12.38
CA PRO A 8 -12.49 -7.11 -11.82
C PRO A 8 -13.18 -7.84 -10.65
N LEU A 9 -14.25 -7.28 -10.08
CA LEU A 9 -15.02 -7.94 -9.02
C LEU A 9 -16.05 -8.93 -9.55
N SER A 10 -16.46 -8.82 -10.82
CA SER A 10 -17.46 -9.69 -11.45
C SER A 10 -16.89 -10.54 -12.60
N ASP A 11 -15.70 -10.21 -13.09
CA ASP A 11 -15.06 -10.90 -14.21
C ASP A 11 -13.88 -11.77 -13.71
N GLY A 12 -14.10 -13.07 -13.59
CA GLY A 12 -13.08 -14.02 -13.08
C GLY A 12 -11.84 -14.16 -13.96
N ARG A 13 -11.87 -13.64 -15.21
CA ARG A 13 -10.69 -13.62 -16.09
C ARG A 13 -9.58 -12.75 -15.52
N TRP A 14 -9.93 -11.71 -14.72
CA TRP A 14 -8.94 -10.90 -14.02
C TRP A 14 -8.14 -11.72 -13.00
N ASP A 15 -8.83 -12.50 -12.16
CA ASP A 15 -8.17 -13.36 -11.18
C ASP A 15 -7.28 -14.42 -11.87
N ALA A 16 -7.72 -14.98 -13.00
CA ALA A 16 -6.93 -15.91 -13.79
C ALA A 16 -5.63 -15.25 -14.31
N LEU A 17 -5.72 -14.03 -14.86
CA LEU A 17 -4.56 -13.29 -15.35
C LEU A 17 -3.56 -13.00 -14.23
N ILE A 18 -4.01 -12.38 -13.12
CA ILE A 18 -3.09 -11.96 -12.04
C ILE A 18 -2.49 -13.13 -11.27
N SER A 19 -3.15 -14.30 -11.27
CA SER A 19 -2.61 -15.50 -10.62
C SER A 19 -1.32 -16.01 -11.27
N GLN A 20 -1.10 -15.71 -12.55
CA GLN A 20 0.04 -16.19 -13.33
C GLN A 20 1.03 -15.07 -13.71
N HIS A 21 0.54 -13.85 -13.90
CA HIS A 21 1.36 -12.76 -14.45
C HIS A 21 2.43 -12.28 -13.46
N PRO A 22 3.73 -12.23 -13.84
CA PRO A 22 4.85 -11.94 -12.94
C PRO A 22 4.78 -10.54 -12.32
N LYS A 23 4.21 -9.55 -13.02
CA LYS A 23 4.06 -8.17 -12.54
C LYS A 23 2.91 -7.98 -11.54
N ALA A 24 2.09 -9.02 -11.30
CA ALA A 24 0.99 -8.93 -10.36
C ALA A 24 1.48 -8.85 -8.91
N SER A 25 0.80 -8.05 -8.09
CA SER A 25 1.07 -7.84 -6.67
C SER A 25 -0.17 -8.06 -5.82
N ALA A 26 -0.04 -8.04 -4.50
CA ALA A 26 -1.17 -8.11 -3.58
C ALA A 26 -2.23 -7.04 -3.84
N PHE A 27 -1.84 -5.90 -4.41
CA PHE A 27 -2.76 -4.81 -4.71
C PHE A 27 -3.67 -5.09 -5.92
N HIS A 28 -3.28 -5.99 -6.83
CA HIS A 28 -4.13 -6.41 -7.96
C HIS A 28 -5.21 -7.40 -7.56
N GLN A 29 -5.07 -8.04 -6.38
CA GLN A 29 -6.01 -9.04 -5.91
C GLN A 29 -7.42 -8.49 -5.75
N ARG A 30 -8.40 -9.32 -6.08
CA ARG A 30 -9.81 -9.05 -5.82
C ARG A 30 -10.05 -8.59 -4.37
N GLY A 31 -9.38 -9.21 -3.39
CA GLY A 31 -9.51 -8.84 -1.98
C GLY A 31 -9.17 -7.39 -1.67
N TRP A 32 -8.11 -6.82 -2.28
CA TRP A 32 -7.76 -5.41 -2.13
C TRP A 32 -8.79 -4.50 -2.77
N VAL A 33 -9.17 -4.81 -4.00
CA VAL A 33 -10.13 -4.04 -4.80
C VAL A 33 -11.51 -4.03 -4.16
N GLU A 34 -11.97 -5.18 -3.66
CA GLU A 34 -13.25 -5.32 -2.98
C GLU A 34 -13.27 -4.58 -1.63
N ALA A 35 -12.18 -4.61 -0.88
CA ALA A 35 -12.06 -3.84 0.36
C ALA A 35 -12.14 -2.33 0.10
N LEU A 36 -11.55 -1.82 -1.00
CA LEU A 36 -11.68 -0.43 -1.44
C LEU A 36 -13.13 -0.08 -1.79
N ALA A 37 -13.80 -0.93 -2.56
CA ALA A 37 -15.20 -0.73 -2.96
C ALA A 37 -16.13 -0.73 -1.74
N ARG A 38 -16.01 -1.72 -0.85
CA ARG A 38 -16.84 -1.85 0.35
C ARG A 38 -16.63 -0.70 1.36
N THR A 39 -15.39 -0.19 1.47
CA THR A 39 -15.07 0.82 2.49
C THR A 39 -15.36 2.22 2.00
N TYR A 40 -14.99 2.54 0.76
CA TYR A 40 -14.95 3.91 0.26
C TYR A 40 -15.92 4.15 -0.89
N GLY A 41 -16.58 3.10 -1.41
CA GLY A 41 -17.46 3.20 -2.56
C GLY A 41 -16.72 3.46 -3.88
N TYR A 42 -15.44 3.10 -3.97
CA TYR A 42 -14.69 3.25 -5.20
C TYR A 42 -15.12 2.19 -6.21
N GLU A 43 -15.26 2.59 -7.47
CA GLU A 43 -15.67 1.72 -8.56
C GLU A 43 -14.42 1.20 -9.30
N PRO A 44 -14.08 -0.09 -9.17
CA PRO A 44 -12.93 -0.63 -9.87
C PRO A 44 -13.24 -0.86 -11.35
N VAL A 45 -12.22 -0.66 -12.17
CA VAL A 45 -12.29 -0.85 -13.62
C VAL A 45 -10.95 -1.35 -14.14
N VAL A 46 -10.99 -2.29 -15.09
CA VAL A 46 -9.83 -2.72 -15.85
C VAL A 46 -10.05 -2.40 -17.31
N PHE A 47 -9.07 -1.75 -17.93
CA PHE A 47 -8.99 -1.58 -19.37
C PHE A 47 -8.10 -2.67 -19.94
N THR A 48 -8.54 -3.34 -21.00
CA THR A 48 -7.85 -4.46 -21.64
C THR A 48 -8.01 -4.45 -23.15
N THR A 49 -7.02 -4.95 -23.88
CA THR A 49 -7.12 -5.18 -25.34
C THR A 49 -7.81 -6.51 -25.67
N SER A 50 -8.02 -7.37 -24.66
CA SER A 50 -8.62 -8.70 -24.86
C SER A 50 -10.12 -8.57 -25.08
N PRO A 51 -10.68 -9.18 -26.16
CA PRO A 51 -12.10 -9.10 -26.46
C PRO A 51 -12.95 -9.85 -25.45
N PRO A 52 -14.26 -9.55 -25.37
CA PRO A 52 -15.20 -10.30 -24.55
C PRO A 52 -15.14 -11.81 -24.86
N GLY A 53 -15.15 -12.64 -23.82
CA GLY A 53 -15.11 -14.10 -23.95
C GLY A 53 -13.70 -14.69 -24.12
N ALA A 54 -12.69 -13.93 -24.50
CA ALA A 54 -11.31 -14.41 -24.57
C ALA A 54 -10.59 -14.26 -23.24
N ALA A 55 -9.56 -15.09 -22.97
CA ALA A 55 -8.67 -14.92 -21.84
C ALA A 55 -7.99 -13.55 -21.88
N LEU A 56 -7.81 -12.94 -20.71
CA LEU A 56 -7.12 -11.66 -20.63
C LEU A 56 -5.62 -11.85 -20.87
N GLN A 57 -5.05 -11.05 -21.76
CA GLN A 57 -3.62 -10.98 -22.05
C GLN A 57 -2.94 -9.84 -21.31
N ASN A 58 -3.70 -8.79 -20.97
CA ASN A 58 -3.22 -7.59 -20.33
C ASN A 58 -4.35 -6.86 -19.58
N GLY A 59 -3.98 -5.86 -18.78
CA GLY A 59 -4.96 -4.97 -18.17
C GLY A 59 -4.32 -3.82 -17.36
N LEU A 60 -4.95 -2.66 -17.42
CA LEU A 60 -4.70 -1.55 -16.52
C LEU A 60 -5.81 -1.48 -15.48
N LEU A 61 -5.49 -1.76 -14.23
CA LEU A 61 -6.43 -1.72 -13.13
C LEU A 61 -6.46 -0.34 -12.49
N TYR A 62 -7.66 0.20 -12.36
CA TYR A 62 -7.93 1.48 -11.72
C TYR A 62 -9.10 1.41 -10.76
N CYS A 63 -9.21 2.42 -9.91
CA CYS A 63 -10.44 2.80 -9.21
C CYS A 63 -10.90 4.17 -9.68
N GLN A 64 -12.19 4.30 -9.98
CA GLN A 64 -12.84 5.58 -10.15
C GLN A 64 -13.13 6.15 -8.76
N VAL A 65 -12.54 7.29 -8.46
CA VAL A 65 -12.75 8.00 -7.20
C VAL A 65 -13.63 9.21 -7.47
N ASN A 66 -14.86 9.17 -6.96
CA ASN A 66 -15.82 10.26 -7.05
C ASN A 66 -15.88 11.01 -5.72
N SER A 67 -15.34 12.21 -5.68
CA SER A 67 -15.26 13.02 -4.48
C SER A 67 -15.79 14.43 -4.74
N TRP A 68 -16.75 14.87 -3.93
CA TRP A 68 -17.21 16.24 -3.96
C TRP A 68 -16.14 17.23 -3.45
N LEU A 69 -15.19 16.75 -2.62
CA LEU A 69 -14.11 17.57 -2.04
C LEU A 69 -12.88 17.68 -2.94
N THR A 70 -12.49 16.58 -3.59
CA THR A 70 -11.24 16.49 -4.36
C THR A 70 -11.46 16.14 -5.83
N GLY A 71 -12.72 16.16 -6.29
CA GLY A 71 -13.09 15.94 -7.69
C GLY A 71 -13.13 14.47 -8.10
N LYS A 72 -13.40 14.26 -9.38
CA LYS A 72 -13.46 12.93 -10.00
C LYS A 72 -12.12 12.58 -10.61
N ARG A 73 -11.64 11.36 -10.41
CA ARG A 73 -10.34 10.91 -10.91
C ARG A 73 -10.27 9.41 -11.10
N LEU A 74 -9.34 8.99 -11.92
CA LEU A 74 -9.00 7.59 -12.16
C LEU A 74 -7.62 7.32 -11.55
N VAL A 75 -7.54 6.44 -10.57
CA VAL A 75 -6.29 6.16 -9.85
C VAL A 75 -5.97 4.68 -9.91
N SER A 76 -4.74 4.36 -10.25
CA SER A 76 -4.22 3.00 -10.21
C SER A 76 -3.99 2.60 -8.75
N LEU A 77 -5.06 2.25 -8.12
CA LEU A 77 -5.40 1.82 -6.78
C LEU A 77 -5.05 2.78 -5.63
N PRO A 78 -6.09 3.42 -5.10
CA PRO A 78 -5.98 4.16 -3.84
C PRO A 78 -5.37 3.30 -2.72
N PHE A 79 -4.55 3.93 -1.86
CA PHE A 79 -3.90 3.32 -0.70
C PHE A 79 -2.94 2.15 -1.00
N SER A 80 -2.74 1.75 -2.27
CA SER A 80 -1.65 0.86 -2.64
C SER A 80 -0.31 1.59 -2.59
N ASP A 81 0.77 0.82 -2.41
CA ASP A 81 2.12 1.37 -2.48
C ASP A 81 2.59 1.48 -3.93
N HIS A 82 2.15 0.55 -4.76
CA HIS A 82 2.39 0.51 -6.21
C HIS A 82 1.30 -0.31 -6.89
N ASN A 83 1.18 -0.18 -8.19
CA ASN A 83 0.31 -1.00 -9.04
C ASN A 83 0.87 -1.01 -10.46
N GLU A 84 1.65 -2.06 -10.76
CA GLU A 84 2.26 -2.21 -12.08
C GLU A 84 1.21 -2.50 -13.13
N PRO A 85 1.24 -1.86 -14.30
CA PRO A 85 0.44 -2.29 -15.44
C PRO A 85 0.67 -3.76 -15.77
N ILE A 86 -0.40 -4.54 -15.84
CA ILE A 86 -0.31 -5.95 -16.25
C ILE A 86 -0.29 -6.00 -17.77
N CYS A 87 0.89 -5.78 -18.34
CA CYS A 87 1.08 -5.71 -19.78
C CYS A 87 2.55 -5.93 -20.13
N ASP A 88 2.84 -6.82 -21.08
CA ASP A 88 4.18 -7.11 -21.55
C ASP A 88 4.49 -6.47 -22.91
N CYS A 89 3.44 -6.17 -23.70
CA CYS A 89 3.58 -5.57 -25.01
C CYS A 89 3.54 -4.04 -24.92
N VAL A 90 4.55 -3.36 -25.48
CA VAL A 90 4.64 -1.89 -25.50
C VAL A 90 3.49 -1.26 -26.29
N GLN A 91 3.06 -1.87 -27.40
CA GLN A 91 1.97 -1.39 -28.22
C GLN A 91 0.65 -1.44 -27.45
N ASP A 92 0.38 -2.54 -26.75
CA ASP A 92 -0.81 -2.68 -25.90
C ASP A 92 -0.78 -1.66 -24.76
N MET A 93 0.37 -1.48 -24.11
CA MET A 93 0.53 -0.47 -23.07
C MET A 93 0.19 0.93 -23.58
N ARG A 94 0.71 1.32 -24.74
CA ARG A 94 0.40 2.62 -25.36
C ARG A 94 -1.09 2.77 -25.63
N ALA A 95 -1.72 1.74 -26.20
CA ALA A 95 -3.15 1.77 -26.52
C ALA A 95 -4.01 1.90 -25.25
N LEU A 96 -3.70 1.14 -24.21
CA LEU A 96 -4.41 1.16 -22.92
C LEU A 96 -4.25 2.52 -22.20
N VAL A 97 -3.05 3.09 -22.23
CA VAL A 97 -2.78 4.40 -21.61
C VAL A 97 -3.47 5.52 -22.40
N ALA A 98 -3.41 5.50 -23.74
CA ALA A 98 -4.12 6.46 -24.58
C ALA A 98 -5.64 6.39 -24.35
N TYR A 99 -6.20 5.19 -24.26
CA TYR A 99 -7.62 5.02 -23.93
C TYR A 99 -7.98 5.60 -22.55
N SER A 100 -7.07 5.50 -21.58
CA SER A 100 -7.29 6.13 -20.26
C SER A 100 -7.40 7.65 -20.36
N GLN A 101 -6.66 8.28 -21.30
CA GLN A 101 -6.74 9.72 -21.57
C GLN A 101 -8.05 10.09 -22.27
N GLU A 102 -8.48 9.30 -23.25
CA GLU A 102 -9.78 9.49 -23.92
C GLU A 102 -10.93 9.37 -22.92
N ALA A 103 -10.90 8.33 -22.07
CA ALA A 103 -11.89 8.11 -21.03
C ALA A 103 -11.92 9.26 -20.00
N LEU A 104 -10.76 9.87 -19.68
CA LEU A 104 -10.68 11.04 -18.85
C LEU A 104 -11.51 12.19 -19.40
N VAL A 105 -11.36 12.49 -20.69
CA VAL A 105 -12.11 13.57 -21.35
C VAL A 105 -13.60 13.25 -21.40
N GLN A 106 -13.97 12.07 -21.87
CA GLN A 106 -15.37 11.63 -22.01
C GLN A 106 -16.13 11.63 -20.67
N ARG A 107 -15.49 11.18 -19.60
CA ARG A 107 -16.09 11.06 -18.27
C ARG A 107 -15.86 12.28 -17.37
N ARG A 108 -15.18 13.32 -17.89
CA ARG A 108 -14.87 14.56 -17.17
C ARG A 108 -14.12 14.31 -15.85
N TRP A 109 -13.17 13.37 -15.85
CA TRP A 109 -12.25 13.20 -14.76
C TRP A 109 -11.21 14.31 -14.75
N GLN A 110 -10.66 14.64 -13.59
CA GLN A 110 -9.64 15.68 -13.44
C GLN A 110 -8.26 15.16 -13.86
N TYR A 111 -7.96 13.91 -13.53
CA TYR A 111 -6.70 13.27 -13.88
C TYR A 111 -6.79 11.74 -13.84
N VAL A 112 -5.83 11.12 -14.54
CA VAL A 112 -5.47 9.71 -14.43
C VAL A 112 -4.14 9.60 -13.71
N GLU A 113 -4.03 8.72 -12.71
CA GLU A 113 -2.78 8.46 -11.98
C GLU A 113 -2.38 6.99 -12.07
N LEU A 114 -1.10 6.75 -12.40
CA LEU A 114 -0.47 5.43 -12.46
C LEU A 114 0.67 5.34 -11.45
N ARG A 115 0.84 4.14 -10.87
CA ARG A 115 1.83 3.84 -9.83
C ARG A 115 2.72 2.65 -10.22
N PRO A 116 3.40 2.69 -11.37
CA PRO A 116 4.22 1.58 -11.84
C PRO A 116 5.43 1.36 -10.94
N THR A 117 5.96 0.15 -10.96
CA THR A 117 7.21 -0.22 -10.26
C THR A 117 8.40 -0.28 -11.22
N SER A 118 8.14 -0.47 -12.52
CA SER A 118 9.16 -0.53 -13.56
C SER A 118 9.41 0.84 -14.18
N ASP A 119 10.64 1.04 -14.65
CA ASP A 119 11.02 2.24 -15.41
C ASP A 119 10.49 2.21 -16.85
N ASP A 120 9.98 1.05 -17.31
CA ASP A 120 9.46 0.88 -18.67
C ASP A 120 8.31 1.84 -18.97
N PHE A 121 7.44 2.06 -17.97
CA PHE A 121 6.34 3.01 -18.10
C PHE A 121 6.83 4.46 -18.28
N GLY A 122 7.96 4.84 -17.67
CA GLY A 122 8.45 6.23 -17.68
C GLY A 122 8.56 6.79 -19.09
N LYS A 123 9.25 6.09 -19.98
CA LYS A 123 9.45 6.51 -21.38
C LYS A 123 8.13 6.58 -22.16
N ILE A 124 7.22 5.62 -21.95
CA ILE A 124 5.91 5.60 -22.60
C ILE A 124 5.04 6.73 -22.06
N GLY A 125 5.01 6.89 -20.75
CA GLY A 125 4.23 7.91 -20.07
C GLY A 125 4.61 9.33 -20.49
N GLU A 126 5.90 9.66 -20.52
CA GLU A 126 6.39 10.96 -20.98
C GLU A 126 5.98 11.28 -22.41
N GLN A 127 6.10 10.30 -23.33
CA GLN A 127 5.67 10.46 -24.73
C GLN A 127 4.17 10.67 -24.87
N LEU A 128 3.37 10.19 -23.92
CA LEU A 128 1.92 10.37 -23.86
C LEU A 128 1.51 11.54 -22.94
N GLY A 129 2.45 12.38 -22.52
CA GLY A 129 2.19 13.59 -21.72
C GLY A 129 1.91 13.36 -20.24
N PHE A 130 2.21 12.17 -19.72
CA PHE A 130 2.21 11.95 -18.27
C PHE A 130 3.43 12.61 -17.65
N CYS A 131 3.25 13.18 -16.46
CA CYS A 131 4.33 13.77 -15.67
C CYS A 131 4.48 13.07 -14.31
N PRO A 132 5.68 12.95 -13.77
CA PRO A 132 5.88 12.46 -12.42
C PRO A 132 5.34 13.47 -11.40
N VAL A 133 4.48 13.00 -10.49
CA VAL A 133 3.83 13.85 -9.46
C VAL A 133 4.23 13.48 -8.03
N GLY A 134 4.95 12.40 -7.86
CA GLY A 134 5.47 11.98 -6.56
C GLY A 134 6.65 11.05 -6.73
N ARG A 135 7.69 11.29 -5.93
CA ARG A 135 8.89 10.46 -5.87
C ARG A 135 8.92 9.73 -4.53
N TYR A 136 9.10 8.42 -4.60
CA TYR A 136 9.12 7.54 -3.45
C TYR A 136 10.29 6.57 -3.55
N PHE A 137 10.62 5.91 -2.44
CA PHE A 137 11.55 4.80 -2.39
C PHE A 137 10.81 3.51 -2.03
N LEU A 138 11.01 2.46 -2.80
CA LEU A 138 10.47 1.12 -2.57
C LEU A 138 11.57 0.23 -2.00
N HIS A 139 11.26 -0.46 -0.90
CA HIS A 139 12.20 -1.34 -0.21
C HIS A 139 11.68 -2.77 -0.29
N VAL A 140 12.40 -3.62 -1.00
CA VAL A 140 12.07 -5.05 -1.15
C VAL A 140 13.25 -5.88 -0.65
N LEU A 141 13.04 -6.65 0.41
CA LEU A 141 14.03 -7.55 0.97
C LEU A 141 14.03 -8.87 0.22
N ASN A 142 15.20 -9.28 -0.27
CA ASN A 142 15.38 -10.59 -0.88
C ASN A 142 15.38 -11.67 0.22
N LEU A 143 14.50 -12.66 0.09
CA LEU A 143 14.37 -13.79 1.02
C LEU A 143 15.00 -15.09 0.48
N ARG A 144 15.70 -15.09 -0.64
CA ARG A 144 16.37 -16.28 -1.19
C ARG A 144 17.48 -16.82 -0.28
N PRO A 145 18.35 -15.97 0.32
CA PRO A 145 19.37 -16.43 1.27
C PRO A 145 18.74 -17.05 2.53
N ASP A 146 19.49 -17.83 3.30
CA ASP A 146 18.98 -18.38 4.56
C ASP A 146 18.69 -17.29 5.62
N LEU A 147 17.86 -17.63 6.64
CA LEU A 147 17.45 -16.67 7.66
C LEU A 147 18.61 -16.09 8.45
N ASN A 148 19.65 -16.86 8.68
CA ASN A 148 20.82 -16.40 9.44
C ASN A 148 21.64 -15.41 8.60
N GLU A 149 21.73 -15.67 7.30
CA GLU A 149 22.40 -14.76 6.36
C GLU A 149 21.64 -13.45 6.24
N ILE A 150 20.32 -13.52 6.04
CA ILE A 150 19.46 -12.33 6.04
C ILE A 150 19.63 -11.55 7.35
N PHE A 151 19.55 -12.23 8.51
CA PHE A 151 19.69 -11.56 9.82
C PHE A 151 21.03 -10.88 9.98
N ARG A 152 22.13 -11.53 9.58
CA ARG A 152 23.49 -10.95 9.62
C ARG A 152 23.64 -9.73 8.73
N GLY A 153 22.93 -9.68 7.60
CA GLY A 153 22.90 -8.54 6.68
C GLY A 153 22.13 -7.33 7.23
N LEU A 154 21.27 -7.47 8.26
CA LEU A 154 20.53 -6.37 8.84
C LEU A 154 21.44 -5.45 9.67
N HIS A 155 21.05 -4.18 9.79
CA HIS A 155 21.82 -3.21 10.58
C HIS A 155 21.99 -3.66 12.03
N LYS A 156 23.24 -3.78 12.48
CA LYS A 156 23.63 -4.43 13.75
C LYS A 156 22.94 -3.80 14.97
N ASP A 157 23.07 -2.49 15.14
CA ASP A 157 22.61 -1.82 16.37
C ASP A 157 21.11 -1.50 16.36
N SER A 158 20.58 -1.09 15.23
CA SER A 158 19.22 -0.58 15.14
C SER A 158 18.18 -1.66 14.84
N VAL A 159 18.61 -2.84 14.36
CA VAL A 159 17.72 -3.95 14.02
C VAL A 159 18.08 -5.18 14.85
N GLN A 160 19.27 -5.79 14.61
CA GLN A 160 19.64 -7.04 15.27
C GLN A 160 19.64 -6.94 16.81
N ARG A 161 20.29 -5.87 17.37
CA ARG A 161 20.33 -5.66 18.81
C ARG A 161 18.94 -5.42 19.41
N ARG A 162 18.06 -4.70 18.68
CA ARG A 162 16.70 -4.45 19.14
C ARG A 162 15.82 -5.69 19.11
N ILE A 163 15.96 -6.54 18.10
CA ILE A 163 15.28 -7.84 18.05
C ILE A 163 15.69 -8.69 19.25
N LYS A 164 17.00 -8.86 19.48
CA LYS A 164 17.51 -9.61 20.64
C LYS A 164 17.09 -9.02 21.99
N HIS A 165 16.95 -7.69 22.05
CA HIS A 165 16.46 -7.03 23.26
C HIS A 165 14.99 -7.35 23.53
N ALA A 166 14.14 -7.32 22.52
CA ALA A 166 12.73 -7.67 22.64
C ALA A 166 12.53 -9.14 23.06
N GLU A 167 13.32 -10.06 22.52
CA GLU A 167 13.33 -11.48 22.91
C GLU A 167 13.69 -11.66 24.41
N ARG A 168 14.75 -10.98 24.87
CA ARG A 168 15.16 -11.02 26.29
C ARG A 168 14.15 -10.34 27.22
N ALA A 169 13.40 -9.37 26.74
CA ALA A 169 12.36 -8.69 27.52
C ALA A 169 11.09 -9.55 27.70
N GLY A 170 11.08 -10.78 27.21
CA GLY A 170 9.95 -11.70 27.35
C GLY A 170 8.69 -11.27 26.62
N MET A 171 8.82 -10.59 25.47
CA MET A 171 7.66 -10.21 24.67
C MET A 171 6.92 -11.42 24.12
N VAL A 172 5.60 -11.36 24.17
CA VAL A 172 4.72 -12.38 23.62
C VAL A 172 4.10 -11.87 22.32
N GLU A 173 4.14 -12.70 21.28
CA GLU A 173 3.46 -12.43 20.02
C GLU A 173 2.11 -13.13 19.98
N ARG A 174 1.06 -12.40 19.58
CA ARG A 174 -0.19 -13.00 19.09
C ARG A 174 -0.35 -12.63 17.62
N CYS A 175 -0.76 -13.61 16.82
CA CYS A 175 -0.87 -13.48 15.36
C CYS A 175 -2.20 -14.05 14.88
N GLY A 176 -2.83 -13.39 13.91
CA GLY A 176 -4.09 -13.82 13.30
C GLY A 176 -4.91 -12.66 12.77
N SER A 177 -6.23 -12.89 12.68
CA SER A 177 -7.18 -11.91 12.14
C SER A 177 -8.48 -11.83 12.95
N SER A 178 -8.43 -12.16 14.26
CA SER A 178 -9.59 -12.10 15.15
C SER A 178 -10.01 -10.64 15.44
N ASP A 179 -11.25 -10.45 15.88
CA ASP A 179 -11.76 -9.14 16.27
C ASP A 179 -11.00 -8.54 17.46
N GLU A 180 -10.52 -9.38 18.39
CA GLU A 180 -9.66 -8.96 19.51
C GLU A 180 -8.36 -8.35 18.98
N LEU A 181 -7.65 -9.06 18.08
CA LEU A 181 -6.42 -8.58 17.48
C LEU A 181 -6.64 -7.31 16.65
N LEU A 182 -7.76 -7.23 15.93
CA LEU A 182 -8.13 -6.03 15.20
C LEU A 182 -8.37 -4.85 16.13
N SER A 183 -9.02 -5.07 17.27
CA SER A 183 -9.27 -4.04 18.28
C SER A 183 -7.96 -3.48 18.85
N ASP A 184 -7.05 -4.35 19.27
CA ASP A 184 -5.74 -3.96 19.81
C ASP A 184 -4.85 -3.27 18.78
N PHE A 185 -4.83 -3.81 17.54
CA PHE A 185 -4.14 -3.16 16.41
C PHE A 185 -4.69 -1.75 16.17
N TYR A 186 -6.02 -1.59 16.14
CA TYR A 186 -6.64 -0.30 15.86
C TYR A 186 -6.38 0.70 16.98
N ALA A 187 -6.39 0.28 18.23
CA ALA A 187 -6.02 1.12 19.38
C ALA A 187 -4.58 1.64 19.25
N LEU A 188 -3.62 0.79 18.94
CA LEU A 188 -2.22 1.18 18.69
C LEU A 188 -2.08 2.09 17.46
N LEU A 189 -2.88 1.84 16.42
CA LEU A 189 -2.90 2.68 15.23
C LEU A 189 -3.38 4.09 15.54
N VAL A 190 -4.45 4.23 16.34
CA VAL A 190 -4.96 5.53 16.81
C VAL A 190 -3.89 6.28 17.59
N ILE A 191 -3.19 5.62 18.53
CA ILE A 191 -2.07 6.19 19.29
C ILE A 191 -0.98 6.70 18.33
N THR A 192 -0.59 5.87 17.38
CA THR A 192 0.46 6.21 16.39
C THR A 192 0.03 7.39 15.51
N ARG A 193 -1.20 7.38 15.00
CA ARG A 193 -1.72 8.44 14.15
C ARG A 193 -1.86 9.76 14.88
N SER A 194 -2.37 9.74 16.12
CA SER A 194 -2.46 10.93 16.99
C SER A 194 -1.08 11.55 17.23
N ARG A 195 -0.06 10.74 17.50
CA ARG A 195 1.32 11.22 17.64
C ARG A 195 1.83 11.93 16.38
N HIS A 196 1.43 11.46 15.21
CA HIS A 196 1.78 12.08 13.93
C HIS A 196 0.81 13.19 13.49
N ARG A 197 -0.20 13.51 14.30
CA ARG A 197 -1.25 14.50 13.99
C ARG A 197 -1.97 14.18 12.67
N LEU A 198 -2.28 12.92 12.46
CA LEU A 198 -2.97 12.41 11.28
C LEU A 198 -4.21 11.62 11.71
N PRO A 199 -5.35 11.77 11.03
CA PRO A 199 -6.49 10.92 11.30
C PRO A 199 -6.15 9.46 10.94
N PRO A 200 -6.65 8.46 11.71
CA PRO A 200 -6.51 7.06 11.34
C PRO A 200 -7.47 6.73 10.17
N PRO A 201 -7.13 5.75 9.32
CA PRO A 201 -8.11 5.14 8.43
C PRO A 201 -9.30 4.59 9.23
N PRO A 202 -10.51 4.52 8.65
CA PRO A 202 -11.67 3.97 9.35
C PRO A 202 -11.45 2.51 9.74
N SER A 203 -11.96 2.09 10.90
CA SER A 203 -11.85 0.70 11.35
C SER A 203 -12.49 -0.29 10.38
N SER A 204 -13.54 0.14 9.67
CA SER A 204 -14.17 -0.62 8.60
C SER A 204 -13.22 -1.00 7.47
N TRP A 205 -12.21 -0.18 7.18
CA TRP A 205 -11.17 -0.50 6.21
C TRP A 205 -10.43 -1.79 6.58
N PHE A 206 -9.99 -1.89 7.82
CA PHE A 206 -9.26 -3.07 8.31
C PHE A 206 -10.16 -4.29 8.42
N ARG A 207 -11.41 -4.12 8.85
CA ARG A 207 -12.40 -5.20 8.89
C ARG A 207 -12.67 -5.75 7.49
N ASN A 208 -12.85 -4.87 6.50
CA ASN A 208 -13.04 -5.27 5.11
C ASN A 208 -11.78 -5.91 4.52
N LEU A 209 -10.58 -5.40 4.82
CA LEU A 209 -9.33 -6.06 4.41
C LEU A 209 -9.25 -7.49 4.94
N ILE A 210 -9.53 -7.71 6.23
CA ILE A 210 -9.54 -9.05 6.84
C ILE A 210 -10.55 -9.95 6.14
N SER A 211 -11.80 -9.48 5.99
CA SER A 211 -12.88 -10.24 5.35
C SER A 211 -12.57 -10.62 3.90
N CYS A 212 -11.96 -9.69 3.13
CA CYS A 212 -11.70 -9.89 1.70
C CYS A 212 -10.41 -10.68 1.41
N HIS A 213 -9.42 -10.65 2.31
CA HIS A 213 -8.15 -11.37 2.12
C HIS A 213 -8.07 -12.72 2.88
N GLY A 214 -8.90 -12.90 3.91
CA GLY A 214 -8.89 -14.11 4.73
C GLY A 214 -7.49 -14.44 5.26
N LYS A 215 -7.04 -15.67 5.07
CA LYS A 215 -5.73 -16.18 5.54
C LYS A 215 -4.50 -15.51 4.90
N ALA A 216 -4.68 -14.71 3.85
CA ALA A 216 -3.59 -13.97 3.22
C ALA A 216 -3.22 -12.67 3.97
N LEU A 217 -4.05 -12.27 4.95
CA LEU A 217 -3.81 -11.11 5.81
C LEU A 217 -3.57 -11.57 7.25
N GLU A 218 -2.52 -11.04 7.87
CA GLU A 218 -2.21 -11.28 9.28
C GLU A 218 -1.95 -9.98 10.02
N ILE A 219 -2.52 -9.87 11.21
CA ILE A 219 -2.15 -8.90 12.24
C ILE A 219 -1.23 -9.61 13.21
N ARG A 220 -0.07 -9.01 13.50
CA ARG A 220 0.87 -9.47 14.52
C ARG A 220 1.02 -8.40 15.58
N ILE A 221 0.83 -8.77 16.84
CA ILE A 221 0.89 -7.85 17.98
C ILE A 221 1.89 -8.35 18.99
N ALA A 222 2.77 -7.46 19.43
CA ALA A 222 3.68 -7.68 20.55
C ALA A 222 3.01 -7.21 21.84
N TYR A 223 2.99 -8.07 22.83
CA TYR A 223 2.50 -7.80 24.18
C TYR A 223 3.64 -7.79 25.19
N GLN A 224 3.59 -6.80 26.08
CA GLN A 224 4.41 -6.73 27.29
C GLN A 224 3.48 -6.81 28.49
N THR A 225 3.60 -7.85 29.30
CA THR A 225 2.73 -8.04 30.48
C THR A 225 1.24 -7.88 30.14
N ASN A 226 0.77 -8.60 29.11
CA ASN A 226 -0.60 -8.55 28.56
C ASN A 226 -1.06 -7.21 27.94
N ARG A 227 -0.19 -6.19 27.86
CA ARG A 227 -0.48 -4.92 27.21
C ARG A 227 0.05 -4.93 25.77
N PRO A 228 -0.77 -4.59 24.74
CA PRO A 228 -0.30 -4.44 23.38
C PRO A 228 0.63 -3.21 23.29
N VAL A 229 1.83 -3.37 22.73
CA VAL A 229 2.86 -2.30 22.68
C VAL A 229 3.27 -1.95 21.25
N ALA A 230 3.16 -2.89 20.32
CA ALA A 230 3.38 -2.66 18.89
C ALA A 230 2.56 -3.65 18.08
N ALA A 231 2.17 -3.25 16.88
CA ALA A 231 1.48 -4.14 15.95
C ALA A 231 1.90 -3.87 14.52
N ILE A 232 1.84 -4.90 13.69
CA ILE A 232 2.00 -4.82 12.24
C ILE A 232 0.86 -5.57 11.56
N LEU A 233 0.51 -5.11 10.34
CA LEU A 233 -0.39 -5.81 9.45
C LEU A 233 0.38 -6.17 8.18
N THR A 234 0.33 -7.43 7.81
CA THR A 234 1.01 -7.98 6.63
C THR A 234 0.02 -8.65 5.69
N LEU A 235 0.37 -8.67 4.41
CA LEU A 235 -0.35 -9.38 3.36
C LEU A 235 0.60 -10.38 2.72
N ARG A 236 0.04 -11.42 2.11
CA ARG A 236 0.79 -12.36 1.29
C ARG A 236 0.11 -12.55 -0.07
N PHE A 237 0.91 -12.51 -1.11
CA PHE A 237 0.47 -12.86 -2.45
C PHE A 237 1.59 -13.61 -3.17
N ARG A 238 1.30 -14.83 -3.60
CA ARG A 238 2.28 -15.71 -4.25
C ARG A 238 3.57 -15.81 -3.41
N ASN A 239 4.70 -15.47 -3.99
CA ASN A 239 6.03 -15.58 -3.36
C ASN A 239 6.47 -14.28 -2.66
N THR A 240 5.54 -13.34 -2.40
CA THR A 240 5.88 -12.05 -1.78
C THR A 240 5.05 -11.81 -0.53
N GLY A 241 5.74 -11.48 0.58
CA GLY A 241 5.12 -10.90 1.77
C GLY A 241 5.13 -9.38 1.69
N TYR A 242 4.12 -8.72 2.23
CA TYR A 242 3.97 -7.27 2.20
C TYR A 242 3.75 -6.71 3.60
N PHE A 243 4.59 -5.79 4.02
CA PHE A 243 4.37 -4.98 5.22
C PHE A 243 3.49 -3.79 4.88
N LYS A 244 2.27 -3.76 5.38
CA LYS A 244 1.32 -2.70 4.98
C LYS A 244 1.08 -1.64 6.04
N TYR A 245 0.97 -2.02 7.29
CA TYR A 245 0.78 -1.08 8.41
C TYR A 245 1.67 -1.46 9.57
N GLY A 246 2.20 -0.45 10.25
CA GLY A 246 2.90 -0.61 11.52
C GLY A 246 2.49 0.50 12.49
N CYS A 247 2.28 0.13 13.74
CA CYS A 247 1.92 1.05 14.80
C CYS A 247 2.52 0.61 16.12
N SER A 248 2.73 1.59 17.02
CA SER A 248 3.32 1.32 18.33
C SER A 248 2.98 2.41 19.33
N ASP A 249 2.94 2.04 20.60
CA ASP A 249 3.00 2.99 21.72
C ASP A 249 4.46 3.44 21.90
N ALA A 250 4.70 4.74 21.76
CA ALA A 250 6.04 5.32 21.84
C ALA A 250 6.73 5.09 23.20
N GLN A 251 5.96 4.93 24.27
CA GLN A 251 6.48 4.66 25.61
C GLN A 251 7.30 3.37 25.65
N PHE A 252 6.96 2.40 24.78
CA PHE A 252 7.61 1.08 24.71
C PHE A 252 8.62 0.94 23.56
N ASN A 253 8.91 2.01 22.81
CA ASN A 253 9.82 1.93 21.65
C ASN A 253 11.23 1.41 22.00
N LYS A 254 11.69 1.65 23.24
CA LYS A 254 13.00 1.16 23.72
C LYS A 254 13.07 -0.37 23.74
N LEU A 255 11.95 -1.06 23.89
CA LEU A 255 11.91 -2.52 23.96
C LEU A 255 12.19 -3.22 22.61
N GLY A 256 12.09 -2.50 21.47
CA GLY A 256 12.39 -3.07 20.15
C GLY A 256 11.27 -3.91 19.55
N ALA A 257 10.02 -3.74 20.01
CA ALA A 257 8.86 -4.55 19.60
C ALA A 257 8.60 -4.51 18.09
N THR A 258 8.64 -3.32 17.47
CA THR A 258 8.37 -3.18 16.03
C THR A 258 9.43 -3.91 15.17
N PRO A 259 10.75 -3.74 15.35
CA PRO A 259 11.72 -4.55 14.63
C PRO A 259 11.57 -6.04 14.87
N TRP A 260 11.25 -6.45 16.09
CA TRP A 260 11.04 -7.85 16.42
C TRP A 260 9.84 -8.45 15.67
N LEU A 261 8.68 -7.78 15.66
CA LEU A 261 7.51 -8.23 14.90
C LEU A 261 7.79 -8.30 13.40
N LEU A 262 8.50 -7.30 12.86
CA LEU A 262 8.84 -7.30 11.44
C LEU A 262 9.77 -8.47 11.09
N TRP A 263 10.74 -8.78 11.93
CA TRP A 263 11.59 -9.96 11.77
C TRP A 263 10.78 -11.26 11.84
N ARG A 264 9.86 -11.38 12.79
CA ARG A 264 8.96 -12.52 12.91
C ARG A 264 8.10 -12.71 11.65
N ALA A 265 7.58 -11.61 11.10
CA ALA A 265 6.81 -11.64 9.86
C ALA A 265 7.67 -12.05 8.64
N ILE A 266 8.90 -11.55 8.55
CA ILE A 266 9.87 -11.93 7.51
C ILE A 266 10.20 -13.42 7.60
N ALA A 267 10.48 -13.93 8.80
CA ALA A 267 10.78 -15.34 9.01
C ALA A 267 9.58 -16.23 8.65
N ALA A 268 8.36 -15.85 9.05
CA ALA A 268 7.14 -16.56 8.70
C ALA A 268 6.85 -16.54 7.19
N ALA A 269 7.06 -15.41 6.53
CA ALA A 269 6.91 -15.29 5.08
C ALA A 269 7.88 -16.24 4.36
N LYS A 270 9.16 -16.23 4.74
CA LYS A 270 10.16 -17.13 4.16
C LYS A 270 9.83 -18.61 4.40
N SER A 271 9.43 -18.98 5.60
CA SER A 271 9.01 -20.35 5.93
C SER A 271 7.79 -20.81 5.13
N SER A 272 6.95 -19.86 4.68
CA SER A 272 5.81 -20.11 3.81
C SER A 272 6.17 -20.06 2.31
N GLY A 273 7.46 -20.03 1.95
CA GLY A 273 7.94 -20.05 0.57
C GLY A 273 8.02 -18.69 -0.11
N ALA A 274 7.93 -17.57 0.63
CA ALA A 274 8.14 -16.26 0.04
C ALA A 274 9.62 -16.07 -0.38
N LEU A 275 9.82 -15.48 -1.54
CA LEU A 275 11.13 -15.15 -2.10
C LEU A 275 11.49 -13.68 -1.89
N GLU A 276 10.50 -12.86 -1.56
CA GLU A 276 10.66 -11.42 -1.34
C GLU A 276 9.76 -10.93 -0.20
N PHE A 277 10.18 -9.84 0.46
CA PHE A 277 9.36 -9.15 1.43
C PHE A 277 9.36 -7.64 1.14
N ASP A 278 8.22 -7.15 0.69
CA ASP A 278 8.00 -5.75 0.33
C ASP A 278 7.67 -4.94 1.61
N LEU A 279 8.55 -4.00 1.96
CA LEU A 279 8.35 -3.07 3.07
C LEU A 279 7.50 -1.85 2.69
N GLY A 280 7.02 -1.80 1.44
CA GLY A 280 6.21 -0.72 0.92
C GLY A 280 7.01 0.55 0.61
N ARG A 281 6.32 1.52 0.02
CA ARG A 281 6.89 2.81 -0.37
C ARG A 281 7.19 3.72 0.82
N THR A 282 8.11 4.63 0.61
CA THR A 282 8.42 5.72 1.55
C THR A 282 8.56 7.03 0.78
N GLU A 283 7.90 8.08 1.22
CA GLU A 283 8.06 9.43 0.66
C GLU A 283 9.49 9.95 0.90
N GLU A 284 10.07 10.60 -0.09
CA GLU A 284 11.43 11.15 -0.02
C GLU A 284 11.63 12.08 1.19
N ASN A 285 10.59 12.84 1.54
CA ASN A 285 10.61 13.77 2.66
C ASN A 285 10.42 13.10 4.03
N ASN A 286 10.02 11.83 4.08
CA ASN A 286 9.87 11.09 5.33
C ASN A 286 11.19 10.44 5.76
N LYS A 287 12.17 11.28 6.12
CA LYS A 287 13.53 10.85 6.48
C LYS A 287 13.57 9.79 7.59
N GLY A 288 12.65 9.87 8.56
CA GLY A 288 12.59 8.91 9.67
C GLY A 288 12.19 7.50 9.20
N LEU A 289 11.14 7.39 8.38
CA LEU A 289 10.71 6.10 7.83
C LEU A 289 11.71 5.57 6.81
N LEU A 290 12.31 6.45 6.00
CA LEU A 290 13.37 6.09 5.06
C LEU A 290 14.57 5.49 5.80
N ALA A 291 15.06 6.16 6.84
CA ALA A 291 16.16 5.65 7.67
C ALA A 291 15.79 4.33 8.36
N PHE A 292 14.55 4.14 8.81
CA PHE A 292 14.08 2.88 9.36
C PHE A 292 14.16 1.75 8.32
N LYS A 293 13.60 1.94 7.11
CA LYS A 293 13.57 0.90 6.08
C LYS A 293 14.94 0.62 5.47
N ASN A 294 15.81 1.64 5.32
CA ASN A 294 17.19 1.46 4.84
C ASN A 294 18.04 0.54 5.76
N ARG A 295 17.69 0.43 7.03
CA ARG A 295 18.34 -0.51 7.97
C ARG A 295 17.99 -1.97 7.71
N TRP A 296 16.92 -2.22 6.94
CA TRP A 296 16.47 -3.53 6.50
C TRP A 296 16.91 -3.81 5.07
N VAL A 297 16.81 -2.80 4.20
CA VAL A 297 17.10 -2.88 2.77
C VAL A 297 17.86 -1.61 2.37
N PRO A 298 19.20 -1.62 2.40
CA PRO A 298 19.98 -0.43 2.04
C PRO A 298 19.82 -0.04 0.56
N ASN A 299 19.67 -1.03 -0.33
CA ASN A 299 19.49 -0.83 -1.77
C ASN A 299 17.99 -0.74 -2.10
N ASN A 300 17.42 0.45 -1.98
CA ASN A 300 16.04 0.72 -2.38
C ASN A 300 15.94 1.09 -3.86
N ARG A 301 14.74 0.98 -4.42
CA ARG A 301 14.43 1.43 -5.80
C ARG A 301 13.63 2.71 -5.76
N GLN A 302 13.88 3.62 -6.69
CA GLN A 302 13.03 4.79 -6.88
C GLN A 302 11.70 4.35 -7.49
N LEU A 303 10.61 4.95 -7.01
CA LEU A 303 9.26 4.73 -7.48
C LEU A 303 8.63 6.07 -7.82
N ASN A 304 8.17 6.26 -9.05
CA ASN A 304 7.52 7.48 -9.50
C ASN A 304 6.03 7.23 -9.71
N TYR A 305 5.20 8.15 -9.20
CA TYR A 305 3.79 8.21 -9.56
C TYR A 305 3.61 9.14 -10.74
N TRP A 306 2.84 8.72 -11.70
CA TRP A 306 2.64 9.41 -12.96
C TRP A 306 1.21 9.88 -13.10
N ARG A 307 1.00 11.10 -13.58
CA ARG A 307 -0.32 11.68 -13.73
C ARG A 307 -0.49 12.36 -15.09
N TYR A 308 -1.70 12.26 -15.63
CA TYR A 308 -2.15 12.96 -16.82
C TYR A 308 -3.52 13.63 -16.58
N PRO A 309 -3.76 14.88 -16.99
CA PRO A 309 -2.72 15.80 -17.44
C PRO A 309 -1.71 16.06 -16.34
N GLY A 310 -0.45 16.24 -16.75
CA GLY A 310 0.59 16.69 -15.83
C GLY A 310 0.29 18.11 -15.42
N VAL A 311 -0.19 18.30 -14.21
CA VAL A 311 -0.23 19.65 -13.64
C VAL A 311 1.20 19.97 -13.25
N PRO A 312 1.82 21.07 -13.77
CA PRO A 312 3.06 21.57 -13.22
C PRO A 312 2.82 21.72 -11.71
N SER A 313 3.73 21.23 -10.90
CA SER A 313 3.60 21.10 -9.45
C SER A 313 2.99 22.36 -8.82
N LEU A 314 1.68 22.39 -8.68
CA LEU A 314 0.95 23.28 -7.78
C LEU A 314 1.15 22.79 -6.32
N ASP A 315 2.31 22.22 -6.05
CA ASP A 315 2.70 21.70 -4.73
C ASP A 315 2.76 22.79 -3.66
N VAL A 316 2.85 24.06 -4.06
CA VAL A 316 2.77 25.18 -3.14
C VAL A 316 1.35 25.31 -2.56
N ALA A 317 0.31 25.09 -3.37
CA ALA A 317 -1.08 25.22 -2.91
C ALA A 317 -1.57 23.98 -2.14
N SER A 318 -1.08 22.78 -2.45
CA SER A 318 -1.39 21.56 -1.67
C SER A 318 -0.63 21.53 -0.34
N GLY A 319 0.60 22.04 -0.30
CA GLY A 319 1.43 22.06 0.91
C GLY A 319 0.86 22.94 2.04
N TRP A 320 0.22 24.07 1.74
CA TRP A 320 -0.38 24.90 2.78
C TRP A 320 -1.73 24.33 3.26
N LYS A 321 -2.56 23.78 2.36
CA LYS A 321 -3.80 23.07 2.72
C LYS A 321 -3.51 21.87 3.61
N LEU A 322 -2.48 21.10 3.29
CA LEU A 322 -2.05 19.98 4.11
C LEU A 322 -1.49 20.44 5.47
N ARG A 323 -0.74 21.56 5.49
CA ARG A 323 -0.27 22.17 6.75
C ARG A 323 -1.41 22.69 7.60
N MET A 324 -2.38 23.38 7.00
CA MET A 324 -3.60 23.80 7.72
C MET A 324 -4.38 22.60 8.23
N ALA A 325 -4.60 21.57 7.41
CA ALA A 325 -5.26 20.34 7.84
C ALA A 325 -4.51 19.67 9.01
N LYS A 326 -3.18 19.56 8.94
CA LYS A 326 -2.37 19.05 10.06
C LYS A 326 -2.47 19.93 11.31
N HIS A 327 -2.55 21.23 11.15
CA HIS A 327 -2.74 22.15 12.29
C HIS A 327 -4.11 21.96 12.92
N VAL A 328 -5.18 21.90 12.13
CA VAL A 328 -6.54 21.61 12.62
C VAL A 328 -6.58 20.24 13.30
N PHE A 329 -6.01 19.20 12.70
CA PHE A 329 -5.94 17.86 13.28
C PHE A 329 -5.14 17.82 14.59
N SER A 330 -4.15 18.71 14.75
CA SER A 330 -3.34 18.77 15.98
C SER A 330 -4.10 19.27 17.21
N GLN A 331 -5.21 19.96 17.02
CA GLN A 331 -6.07 20.47 18.08
C GLN A 331 -7.22 19.50 18.43
N MET A 332 -7.38 18.43 17.65
CA MET A 332 -8.50 17.49 17.85
C MET A 332 -8.16 16.42 18.88
N SER A 333 -9.14 16.05 19.71
CA SER A 333 -9.05 14.87 20.57
C SER A 333 -9.01 13.59 19.71
N GLY A 334 -8.48 12.49 20.26
CA GLY A 334 -8.39 11.21 19.53
C GLY A 334 -9.73 10.70 18.97
N LYS A 335 -10.85 10.95 19.69
CA LYS A 335 -12.20 10.60 19.21
C LYS A 335 -12.61 11.42 17.99
N LEU A 336 -12.36 12.73 18.01
CA LEU A 336 -12.64 13.63 16.89
C LEU A 336 -11.75 13.31 15.68
N LEU A 337 -10.48 12.98 15.89
CA LEU A 337 -9.57 12.51 14.84
C LEU A 337 -10.09 11.25 14.15
N THR A 338 -10.64 10.30 14.91
CA THR A 338 -11.19 9.06 14.33
C THR A 338 -12.44 9.34 13.49
N LEU A 339 -13.35 10.20 13.98
CA LEU A 339 -14.53 10.62 13.21
C LEU A 339 -14.14 11.34 11.91
N THR A 340 -13.16 12.24 11.99
CA THR A 340 -12.63 12.94 10.83
C THR A 340 -12.01 11.96 9.83
N GLY A 341 -11.30 10.93 10.30
CA GLY A 341 -10.76 9.86 9.45
C GLY A 341 -11.85 9.17 8.63
N ASN A 342 -12.96 8.80 9.26
CA ASN A 342 -14.08 8.15 8.58
C ASN A 342 -14.66 9.00 7.42
N LEU A 343 -14.68 10.32 7.59
CA LEU A 343 -15.20 11.24 6.57
C LEU A 343 -14.17 11.55 5.47
N VAL A 344 -12.91 11.78 5.84
CA VAL A 344 -11.91 12.34 4.92
C VAL A 344 -11.28 11.26 4.03
N TYR A 345 -11.08 10.03 4.53
CA TYR A 345 -10.36 9.00 3.79
C TYR A 345 -11.00 8.64 2.44
N ARG A 346 -12.33 8.64 2.34
CA ARG A 346 -13.03 8.41 1.06
C ARG A 346 -12.74 9.47 -0.01
N HIS A 347 -12.19 10.61 0.37
CA HIS A 347 -11.91 11.73 -0.53
C HIS A 347 -10.44 11.84 -0.93
N ILE A 348 -9.52 11.14 -0.26
CA ILE A 348 -8.07 11.26 -0.48
C ILE A 348 -7.44 10.04 -1.17
N GLY A 349 -8.22 9.06 -1.55
CA GLY A 349 -7.78 7.85 -2.28
C GLY A 349 -7.27 8.11 -3.68
#